data_d20c43a9caa07f6afe4ba05e3f376abf
#
_entry.id   d20c43a9caa07f6afe4ba05e3f376abf
#
_cell.length_a   1.000
_cell.length_b   1.000
_cell.length_c   1.000
_cell.angle_alpha   90.00
_cell.angle_beta   90.00
_cell.angle_gamma   90.00
#
_symmetry.space_group_name_H-M   'P 1'
#
loop_
_entity.id
_entity.type
_entity.pdbx_description
1 polymer ?
#
loop_
_entity_poly.entity_id
_entity_poly.type
_entity_poly.pdbx_seq_one_letter_code
_entity_poly.pdbx_strand_id
1 'polypeptide(L)'
;MTAEGRPSTQSSLLRFLVVGGSNTAISLVLFALLARVIFPWLAYTVVFALGLTYTTLLTGRLVFGAVNTWRSSALFIGWYLAVYAVGLGVLQTMQALGVDSPDLLAVLTLVVTAPLNFLGGRLIFRDRSSKSEKEVVP
;
A
#
# COMPACT_ATOMS: atom_id res chain seq x y z
N MET A 1 22.99 -24.37 23.51
CA MET A 1 22.19 -23.16 23.34
C MET A 1 22.14 -22.83 21.86
N THR A 2 21.14 -23.34 21.22
CA THR A 2 20.86 -22.98 19.85
C THR A 2 20.14 -21.64 19.87
N ALA A 3 20.82 -20.62 19.39
CA ALA A 3 20.19 -19.36 19.02
C ALA A 3 19.28 -19.65 17.83
N GLU A 4 18.10 -20.18 18.10
CA GLU A 4 17.06 -20.27 17.08
C GLU A 4 16.73 -18.87 16.61
N GLY A 5 17.07 -18.63 15.35
CA GLY A 5 17.11 -17.36 14.73
C GLY A 5 15.82 -16.59 14.85
N ARG A 6 15.87 -15.48 15.57
CA ARG A 6 15.03 -14.35 15.24
C ARG A 6 15.26 -14.06 13.75
N PRO A 7 14.22 -14.04 12.94
CA PRO A 7 14.40 -13.64 11.55
C PRO A 7 15.13 -12.30 11.58
N SER A 8 16.29 -12.28 10.97
CA SER A 8 17.10 -11.07 10.94
C SER A 8 16.23 -9.95 10.34
N THR A 9 16.33 -8.76 10.88
CA THR A 9 15.61 -7.58 10.38
C THR A 9 15.76 -7.43 8.87
N GLN A 10 16.87 -7.87 8.33
CA GLN A 10 17.14 -7.89 6.90
C GLN A 10 16.25 -8.87 6.11
N SER A 11 15.96 -10.06 6.64
CA SER A 11 15.08 -11.01 5.95
C SER A 11 13.62 -10.57 5.96
N SER A 12 13.17 -9.89 7.02
CA SER A 12 11.84 -9.31 7.10
C SER A 12 11.69 -8.12 6.15
N LEU A 13 12.71 -7.27 6.05
CA LEU A 13 12.76 -6.16 5.09
C LEU A 13 12.76 -6.68 3.64
N LEU A 14 13.54 -7.72 3.36
CA LEU A 14 13.59 -8.30 2.02
C LEU A 14 12.23 -8.90 1.61
N ARG A 15 11.58 -9.64 2.51
CA ARG A 15 10.23 -10.17 2.28
C ARG A 15 9.21 -9.05 2.05
N PHE A 16 9.26 -8.00 2.85
CA PHE A 16 8.40 -6.84 2.70
C PHE A 16 8.64 -6.14 1.36
N LEU A 17 9.90 -5.94 0.97
CA LEU A 17 10.25 -5.34 -0.32
C LEU A 17 9.83 -6.21 -1.50
N VAL A 18 9.99 -7.53 -1.41
CA VAL A 18 9.56 -8.46 -2.46
C VAL A 18 8.05 -8.46 -2.60
N VAL A 19 7.31 -8.58 -1.51
CA VAL A 19 5.84 -8.60 -1.53
C VAL A 19 5.28 -7.24 -1.94
N GLY A 20 5.77 -6.16 -1.33
CA GLY A 20 5.36 -4.79 -1.65
C GLY A 20 5.76 -4.39 -3.07
N GLY A 21 6.98 -4.70 -3.48
CA GLY A 21 7.49 -4.44 -4.83
C GLY A 21 6.73 -5.22 -5.90
N SER A 22 6.42 -6.49 -5.64
CA SER A 22 5.61 -7.31 -6.55
C SER A 22 4.20 -6.76 -6.71
N ASN A 23 3.54 -6.40 -5.61
CA ASN A 23 2.22 -5.78 -5.64
C ASN A 23 2.24 -4.46 -6.43
N THR A 24 3.26 -3.64 -6.21
CA THR A 24 3.45 -2.39 -6.92
C THR A 24 3.67 -2.60 -8.42
N ALA A 25 4.53 -3.56 -8.80
CA ALA A 25 4.79 -3.88 -10.19
C ALA A 25 3.52 -4.42 -10.90
N ILE A 26 2.77 -5.29 -10.26
CA ILE A 26 1.51 -5.82 -10.78
C ILE A 26 0.50 -4.69 -10.96
N SER A 27 0.36 -3.82 -9.98
CA SER A 27 -0.55 -2.66 -10.02
C SER A 27 -0.17 -1.70 -11.15
N LEU A 28 1.13 -1.45 -11.35
CA LEU A 28 1.63 -0.60 -12.43
C LEU A 28 1.27 -1.16 -13.81
N VAL A 29 1.57 -2.45 -14.04
CA VAL A 29 1.27 -3.11 -15.32
C VAL A 29 -0.24 -3.15 -15.55
N LEU A 30 -1.00 -3.50 -14.55
CA LEU A 30 -2.46 -3.58 -14.64
C LEU A 30 -3.07 -2.20 -14.94
N PHE A 31 -2.60 -1.16 -14.26
CA PHE A 31 -3.04 0.21 -14.54
C PHE A 31 -2.70 0.64 -15.97
N ALA A 32 -1.46 0.43 -16.41
CA ALA A 32 -1.02 0.79 -17.75
C ALA A 32 -1.84 0.06 -18.85
N LEU A 33 -2.17 -1.20 -18.65
CA LEU A 33 -3.00 -1.97 -19.57
C LEU A 33 -4.47 -1.49 -19.57
N LEU A 34 -5.06 -1.30 -18.40
CA LEU A 34 -6.44 -0.84 -18.28
C LEU A 34 -6.62 0.58 -18.83
N ALA A 35 -5.67 1.48 -18.58
CA ALA A 35 -5.72 2.86 -19.05
C ALA A 35 -5.66 2.99 -20.58
N ARG A 36 -5.33 1.91 -21.30
CA ARG A 36 -5.41 1.85 -22.78
C ARG A 36 -6.80 1.53 -23.30
N VAL A 37 -7.63 0.91 -22.45
CA VAL A 37 -8.96 0.39 -22.85
C VAL A 37 -10.07 1.23 -22.23
N ILE A 38 -9.86 1.75 -21.04
CA ILE A 38 -10.82 2.57 -20.28
C ILE A 38 -10.20 3.90 -19.88
N PHE A 39 -11.01 4.82 -19.40
CA PHE A 39 -10.52 6.12 -18.93
C PHE A 39 -9.48 5.93 -17.80
N PRO A 40 -8.36 6.69 -17.83
CA PRO A 40 -7.29 6.54 -16.86
C PRO A 40 -7.73 6.65 -15.39
N TRP A 41 -8.66 7.56 -15.08
CA TRP A 41 -9.18 7.71 -13.72
C TRP A 41 -9.95 6.46 -13.25
N LEU A 42 -10.68 5.81 -14.17
CA LEU A 42 -11.42 4.58 -13.88
C LEU A 42 -10.45 3.40 -13.72
N ALA A 43 -9.44 3.30 -14.59
CA ALA A 43 -8.37 2.31 -14.48
C ALA A 43 -7.66 2.41 -13.13
N TYR A 44 -7.32 3.61 -12.72
CA TYR A 44 -6.72 3.87 -11.41
C TYR A 44 -7.62 3.44 -10.27
N THR A 45 -8.89 3.77 -10.31
CA THR A 45 -9.89 3.40 -9.28
C THR A 45 -10.01 1.88 -9.15
N VAL A 46 -10.11 1.16 -10.27
CA VAL A 46 -10.20 -0.31 -10.29
C VAL A 46 -8.96 -0.95 -9.70
N VAL A 47 -7.78 -0.54 -10.15
CA VAL A 47 -6.51 -1.08 -9.67
C VAL A 47 -6.32 -0.79 -8.18
N PHE A 48 -6.69 0.40 -7.74
CA PHE A 48 -6.64 0.78 -6.33
C PHE A 48 -7.57 -0.09 -5.48
N ALA A 49 -8.81 -0.28 -5.91
CA ALA A 49 -9.79 -1.13 -5.21
C ALA A 49 -9.32 -2.58 -5.10
N LEU A 50 -8.74 -3.12 -6.18
CA LEU A 50 -8.16 -4.47 -6.18
C LEU A 50 -6.96 -4.56 -5.22
N GLY A 51 -6.06 -3.58 -5.27
CA GLY A 51 -4.90 -3.51 -4.37
C GLY A 51 -5.30 -3.40 -2.90
N LEU A 52 -6.29 -2.58 -2.60
CA LEU A 52 -6.83 -2.42 -1.25
C LEU A 52 -7.47 -3.73 -0.74
N THR A 53 -8.27 -4.37 -1.58
CA THR A 53 -8.90 -5.66 -1.26
C THR A 53 -7.85 -6.73 -1.02
N TYR A 54 -6.87 -6.84 -1.91
CA TYR A 54 -5.76 -7.79 -1.77
C TYR A 54 -4.98 -7.56 -0.48
N THR A 55 -4.59 -6.32 -0.22
CA THR A 55 -3.84 -5.96 1.00
C THR A 55 -4.67 -6.21 2.25
N THR A 56 -5.95 -5.87 2.24
CA THR A 56 -6.85 -6.09 3.39
C THR A 56 -7.05 -7.56 3.68
N LEU A 57 -7.26 -8.38 2.64
CA LEU A 57 -7.40 -9.84 2.80
C LEU A 57 -6.10 -10.49 3.28
N LEU A 58 -4.97 -10.10 2.71
CA LEU A 58 -3.68 -10.64 3.08
C LEU A 58 -3.28 -10.24 4.50
N THR A 59 -3.48 -8.97 4.83
CA THR A 59 -3.21 -8.43 6.18
C THR A 59 -4.18 -9.03 7.20
N GLY A 60 -5.46 -9.15 6.85
CA GLY A 60 -6.48 -9.77 7.71
C GLY A 60 -6.16 -11.22 8.06
N ARG A 61 -5.67 -12.00 7.10
CA ARG A 61 -5.31 -13.41 7.32
C ARG A 61 -3.98 -13.62 8.03
N LEU A 62 -2.98 -12.79 7.74
CA LEU A 62 -1.61 -12.96 8.25
C LEU A 62 -1.31 -12.19 9.53
N VAL A 63 -1.98 -11.07 9.76
CA VAL A 63 -1.66 -10.13 10.85
C VAL A 63 -2.75 -10.09 11.92
N PHE A 64 -4.01 -10.34 11.58
CA PHE A 64 -5.15 -10.16 12.48
C PHE A 64 -5.67 -11.45 13.14
N GLY A 65 -4.83 -12.45 13.31
CA GLY A 65 -5.23 -13.70 13.95
C GLY A 65 -5.85 -13.58 15.36
N ALA A 66 -5.88 -12.42 15.99
CA ALA A 66 -6.43 -12.32 17.32
C ALA A 66 -7.01 -10.96 17.77
N VAL A 67 -6.63 -9.80 17.23
CA VAL A 67 -7.14 -8.53 17.80
C VAL A 67 -7.33 -7.47 16.69
N ASN A 68 -8.47 -7.52 16.04
CA ASN A 68 -8.87 -6.46 15.12
C ASN A 68 -9.66 -5.40 15.88
N THR A 69 -9.02 -4.33 16.25
CA THR A 69 -9.72 -3.17 16.77
C THR A 69 -10.29 -2.39 15.58
N TRP A 70 -11.60 -2.17 15.56
CA TRP A 70 -12.31 -1.36 14.56
C TRP A 70 -11.59 -0.03 14.23
N ARG A 71 -11.00 0.56 15.26
CA ARG A 71 -10.20 1.78 15.16
C ARG A 71 -8.99 1.66 14.23
N SER A 72 -8.24 0.58 14.33
CA SER A 72 -7.06 0.33 13.48
C SER A 72 -7.44 0.12 12.03
N SER A 73 -8.53 -0.59 11.77
CA SER A 73 -9.05 -0.80 10.42
C SER A 73 -9.56 0.50 9.80
N ALA A 74 -10.26 1.32 10.58
CA ALA A 74 -10.75 2.62 10.13
C ALA A 74 -9.62 3.59 9.78
N LEU A 75 -8.56 3.63 10.58
CA LEU A 75 -7.36 4.44 10.30
C LEU A 75 -6.64 3.95 9.03
N PHE A 76 -6.53 2.64 8.86
CA PHE A 76 -5.91 2.05 7.68
C PHE A 76 -6.68 2.39 6.40
N ILE A 77 -7.99 2.18 6.42
CA ILE A 77 -8.87 2.53 5.28
C ILE A 77 -8.83 4.03 5.00
N GLY A 78 -8.91 4.86 6.06
CA GLY A 78 -8.82 6.31 5.93
C GLY A 78 -7.52 6.78 5.29
N TRP A 79 -6.39 6.20 5.67
CA TRP A 79 -5.10 6.48 5.06
C TRP A 79 -5.06 6.10 3.58
N TYR A 80 -5.53 4.90 3.25
CA TYR A 80 -5.60 4.44 1.86
C TYR A 80 -6.49 5.33 1.01
N LEU A 81 -7.63 5.76 1.52
CA LEU A 81 -8.51 6.70 0.83
C LEU A 81 -7.84 8.07 0.61
N ALA A 82 -7.05 8.55 1.57
CA ALA A 82 -6.27 9.77 1.42
C ALA A 82 -5.22 9.64 0.31
N VAL A 83 -4.48 8.54 0.29
CA VAL A 83 -3.50 8.24 -0.77
C VAL A 83 -4.19 8.10 -2.13
N TYR A 84 -5.36 7.47 -2.17
CA TYR A 84 -6.17 7.39 -3.39
C TYR A 84 -6.54 8.77 -3.93
N ALA A 85 -7.02 9.66 -3.07
CA ALA A 85 -7.39 11.02 -3.45
C ALA A 85 -6.18 11.81 -4.00
N VAL A 86 -5.01 11.66 -3.37
CA VAL A 86 -3.76 12.26 -3.85
C VAL A 86 -3.38 11.71 -5.23
N GLY A 87 -3.41 10.40 -5.40
CA GLY A 87 -3.10 9.75 -6.68
C GLY A 87 -4.04 10.16 -7.80
N LEU A 88 -5.34 10.25 -7.50
CA LEU A 88 -6.34 10.74 -8.46
C LEU A 88 -6.09 12.21 -8.84
N GLY A 89 -5.73 13.05 -7.88
CA GLY A 89 -5.36 14.44 -8.11
C GLY A 89 -4.12 14.57 -9.01
N VAL A 90 -3.09 13.77 -8.76
CA VAL A 90 -1.89 13.71 -9.61
C VAL A 90 -2.27 13.30 -11.03
N LEU A 91 -3.05 12.24 -11.18
CA LEU A 91 -3.49 11.73 -12.48
C LEU A 91 -4.23 12.80 -13.29
N GLN A 92 -5.21 13.46 -12.70
CA GLN A 92 -6.00 14.50 -13.35
C GLN A 92 -5.16 15.73 -13.68
N THR A 93 -4.23 16.12 -12.80
CA THR A 93 -3.31 17.23 -13.06
C THR A 93 -2.39 16.93 -14.25
N MET A 94 -1.84 15.71 -14.31
CA MET A 94 -0.97 15.30 -15.42
C MET A 94 -1.73 15.29 -16.76
N GLN A 95 -2.98 14.80 -16.77
CA GLN A 95 -3.83 14.85 -17.95
C GLN A 95 -4.16 16.28 -18.36
N ALA A 96 -4.42 17.17 -17.41
CA ALA A 96 -4.65 18.60 -17.69
C ALA A 96 -3.41 19.31 -18.27
N LEU A 97 -2.21 18.80 -17.94
CA LEU A 97 -0.94 19.27 -18.50
C LEU A 97 -0.59 18.65 -19.86
N GLY A 98 -1.48 17.81 -20.41
CA GLY A 98 -1.29 17.19 -21.73
C GLY A 98 -0.53 15.87 -21.73
N VAL A 99 -0.42 15.22 -20.58
CA VAL A 99 0.20 13.89 -20.50
C VAL A 99 -0.87 12.83 -20.80
N ASP A 100 -0.87 12.29 -22.00
CA ASP A 100 -1.87 11.30 -22.46
C ASP A 100 -1.32 9.87 -22.51
N SER A 101 -0.02 9.68 -22.30
CA SER A 101 0.59 8.35 -22.31
C SER A 101 0.19 7.54 -21.07
N PRO A 102 -0.50 6.38 -21.22
CA PRO A 102 -0.89 5.53 -20.09
C PRO A 102 0.29 5.06 -19.24
N ASP A 103 1.41 4.75 -19.88
CA ASP A 103 2.62 4.29 -19.20
C ASP A 103 3.25 5.39 -18.36
N LEU A 104 3.29 6.61 -18.88
CA LEU A 104 3.81 7.77 -18.16
C LEU A 104 2.91 8.19 -17.01
N LEU A 105 1.59 8.18 -17.20
CA LEU A 105 0.61 8.42 -16.15
C LEU A 105 0.75 7.40 -15.02
N ALA A 106 0.93 6.12 -15.36
CA ALA A 106 1.12 5.05 -14.39
C ALA A 106 2.39 5.28 -13.57
N VAL A 107 3.52 5.56 -14.21
CA VAL A 107 4.80 5.80 -13.51
C VAL A 107 4.74 7.04 -12.63
N LEU A 108 4.23 8.15 -13.13
CA LEU A 108 4.15 9.41 -12.36
C LEU A 108 3.24 9.28 -11.14
N THR A 109 2.08 8.65 -11.32
CA THR A 109 1.15 8.40 -10.21
C THR A 109 1.80 7.48 -9.16
N LEU A 110 2.51 6.43 -9.60
CA LEU A 110 3.21 5.51 -8.72
C LEU A 110 4.32 6.19 -7.93
N VAL A 111 5.14 7.01 -8.57
CA VAL A 111 6.25 7.74 -7.91
C VAL A 111 5.75 8.59 -6.74
N VAL A 112 4.54 9.12 -6.83
CA VAL A 112 3.94 9.90 -5.75
C VAL A 112 3.26 9.00 -4.71
N THR A 113 2.49 8.01 -5.16
CA THR A 113 1.67 7.20 -4.25
C THR A 113 2.44 6.10 -3.50
N ALA A 114 3.50 5.55 -4.10
CA ALA A 114 4.29 4.49 -3.47
C ALA A 114 4.99 4.94 -2.16
N PRO A 115 5.66 6.10 -2.10
CA PRO A 115 6.22 6.61 -0.85
C PRO A 115 5.16 6.87 0.22
N LEU A 116 3.98 7.39 -0.18
CA LEU A 116 2.87 7.64 0.74
C LEU A 116 2.32 6.34 1.33
N ASN A 117 2.16 5.30 0.51
CA ASN A 117 1.77 3.98 0.98
C ASN A 117 2.79 3.37 1.93
N PHE A 118 4.08 3.53 1.63
CA PHE A 118 5.15 3.08 2.51
C PHE A 118 5.14 3.81 3.87
N LEU A 119 4.99 5.13 3.85
CA LEU A 119 4.90 5.93 5.08
C LEU A 119 3.69 5.53 5.92
N GLY A 120 2.53 5.34 5.29
CA GLY A 120 1.31 4.89 5.97
C GLY A 120 1.48 3.54 6.66
N GLY A 121 2.05 2.57 5.94
CA GLY A 121 2.38 1.26 6.51
C GLY A 121 3.33 1.37 7.70
N ARG A 122 4.37 2.17 7.57
CA ARG A 122 5.36 2.37 8.64
C ARG A 122 4.77 3.04 9.89
N LEU A 123 3.92 4.05 9.73
CA LEU A 123 3.28 4.76 10.85
C LEU A 123 2.30 3.85 11.60
N ILE A 124 1.49 3.08 10.88
CA ILE A 124 0.49 2.19 11.46
C ILE A 124 1.16 1.04 12.22
N PHE A 125 2.24 0.47 11.68
CA PHE A 125 2.98 -0.60 12.34
C PHE A 125 3.84 -0.12 13.51
N ARG A 126 4.35 1.10 13.48
CA ARG A 126 5.14 1.68 14.56
C ARG A 126 4.32 1.90 15.83
N ASP A 127 3.07 2.34 15.70
CA ASP A 127 2.17 2.55 16.85
C ASP A 127 1.85 1.24 17.60
N ARG A 128 1.89 0.11 16.92
CA ARG A 128 1.65 -1.19 17.54
C ARG A 128 2.81 -1.68 18.41
N SER A 129 4.05 -1.45 17.97
CA SER A 129 5.23 -1.81 18.75
C SER A 129 5.30 -1.04 20.06
N SER A 130 4.96 0.23 20.04
CA SER A 130 4.94 1.10 21.25
C SER A 130 3.85 0.71 22.26
N LYS A 131 2.72 0.18 21.79
CA LYS A 131 1.63 -0.25 22.67
C LYS A 131 1.89 -1.61 23.32
N SER A 132 2.50 -2.52 22.59
CA SER A 132 2.85 -3.84 23.11
C SER A 132 3.92 -3.77 24.21
N GLU A 133 4.85 -2.81 24.10
CA GLU A 133 5.90 -2.63 25.08
C GLU A 133 5.41 -2.03 26.40
N LYS A 134 4.33 -1.25 26.38
CA LYS A 134 3.72 -0.66 27.57
C LYS A 134 2.82 -1.63 28.33
N GLU A 135 2.36 -2.70 27.71
CA GLU A 135 1.50 -3.70 28.34
C GLU A 135 2.28 -4.85 29.02
N VAL A 136 3.57 -4.97 28.74
CA VAL A 136 4.44 -6.05 29.28
C VAL A 136 5.19 -5.65 30.54
N VAL A 137 5.13 -4.38 30.94
CA VAL A 137 5.75 -3.92 32.22
C VAL A 137 4.69 -4.00 33.33
N PRO A 138 4.85 -4.89 34.32
CA PRO A 138 3.96 -4.93 35.47
C PRO A 138 4.11 -3.69 36.35
#